data_50fde413773bfbef2defa40226a17510
#
_entry.id   50fde413773bfbef2defa40226a17510
#
_cell.length_a   1.000
_cell.length_b   1.000
_cell.length_c   1.000
_cell.angle_alpha   90.00
_cell.angle_beta   90.00
_cell.angle_gamma   90.00
#
_symmetry.space_group_name_H-M   'P 1'
#
loop_
_entity.id
_entity.type
_entity.pdbx_description
1 polymer ?
#
loop_
_entity_poly.entity_id
_entity_poly.type
_entity_poly.pdbx_seq_one_letter_code
_entity_poly.pdbx_strand_id
1 'polypeptide(L)'
;MSVWRMSAVVGVLFASVCGLNACGSTSPQLDTLTQAEPDSTRQRAMRRLSLASAYYEQNQNDVAQQEVRAALQIDPNYADAYSLLGLIHQRTNAPVLAQQSFQKALQLASQAPVRSAELGAIQHNYAWFLCEQNRFDQAQDQFAQALSQPGYASADKTNKAIAFCKQRAAQTDTRHRNH
;
A
#
# COMPACT_ATOMS: atom_id res chain seq x y z
N MET A 1 16.90 71.34 -18.78
CA MET A 1 17.08 71.86 -20.13
C MET A 1 16.27 71.02 -21.03
N SER A 2 15.20 71.61 -21.45
CA SER A 2 14.72 71.81 -22.81
C SER A 2 14.03 70.58 -23.40
N VAL A 3 12.83 70.61 -23.62
CA VAL A 3 11.74 71.46 -24.16
C VAL A 3 11.21 70.79 -25.46
N TRP A 4 9.88 70.65 -25.50
CA TRP A 4 9.00 70.92 -26.67
C TRP A 4 8.94 69.88 -27.78
N ARG A 5 7.89 69.61 -28.46
CA ARG A 5 6.53 70.23 -28.75
C ARG A 5 5.71 69.13 -29.43
N MET A 6 4.46 68.95 -29.03
CA MET A 6 3.24 69.49 -29.67
C MET A 6 3.15 69.40 -31.19
N SER A 7 2.10 68.83 -31.62
CA SER A 7 1.05 69.20 -32.60
C SER A 7 0.57 67.97 -33.34
N ALA A 8 -0.59 67.73 -33.58
CA ALA A 8 -1.89 68.26 -33.73
C ALA A 8 -2.63 67.34 -34.75
N VAL A 9 -3.77 66.89 -34.33
CA VAL A 9 -5.10 67.02 -34.97
C VAL A 9 -5.18 66.83 -36.48
N VAL A 10 -6.05 65.94 -36.88
CA VAL A 10 -7.13 65.96 -37.89
C VAL A 10 -7.63 64.51 -37.96
N GLY A 11 -8.73 64.09 -37.59
CA GLY A 11 -10.12 64.38 -37.87
C GLY A 11 -10.55 63.76 -39.21
N VAL A 12 -11.44 62.80 -39.20
CA VAL A 12 -12.57 62.58 -40.14
C VAL A 12 -13.16 61.17 -39.90
N LEU A 13 -14.24 61.08 -39.29
CA LEU A 13 -15.59 60.62 -39.63
C LEU A 13 -15.80 59.45 -40.59
N PHE A 14 -16.80 58.63 -40.17
CA PHE A 14 -17.62 57.65 -40.90
C PHE A 14 -17.06 56.26 -41.06
N ALA A 15 -17.67 55.24 -40.49
CA ALA A 15 -18.94 54.67 -40.92
C ALA A 15 -19.47 53.64 -39.90
N SER A 16 -20.70 53.80 -39.55
CA SER A 16 -21.56 52.80 -38.94
C SER A 16 -21.61 51.55 -39.78
N VAL A 17 -21.21 50.41 -39.19
CA VAL A 17 -21.67 49.12 -39.67
C VAL A 17 -22.20 48.34 -38.48
N CYS A 18 -23.52 48.22 -38.44
CA CYS A 18 -24.23 47.23 -37.62
C CYS A 18 -23.72 45.83 -37.99
N GLY A 19 -22.97 45.19 -37.13
CA GLY A 19 -22.54 43.81 -37.21
C GLY A 19 -23.09 43.07 -35.99
N LEU A 20 -24.13 42.32 -36.23
CA LEU A 20 -24.78 41.30 -35.45
C LEU A 20 -24.02 40.82 -34.22
N ASN A 21 -24.60 41.06 -33.03
CA ASN A 21 -24.24 40.39 -31.79
C ASN A 21 -24.44 38.89 -31.94
N ALA A 22 -23.41 38.17 -32.29
CA ALA A 22 -23.32 36.73 -32.01
C ALA A 22 -23.18 36.58 -30.48
N CYS A 23 -24.27 36.27 -29.81
CA CYS A 23 -24.24 35.70 -28.48
C CYS A 23 -23.41 34.42 -28.53
N GLY A 24 -22.13 34.55 -28.34
CA GLY A 24 -21.27 33.43 -27.96
C GLY A 24 -21.69 33.00 -26.55
N SER A 25 -22.57 32.02 -26.47
CA SER A 25 -22.78 31.28 -25.23
C SER A 25 -21.43 30.65 -24.85
N THR A 26 -20.70 31.34 -24.00
CA THR A 26 -19.58 30.73 -23.27
C THR A 26 -20.22 29.77 -22.28
N SER A 27 -20.51 28.57 -22.74
CA SER A 27 -20.78 27.48 -21.84
C SER A 27 -19.55 27.37 -20.94
N PRO A 28 -19.69 27.44 -19.60
CA PRO A 28 -18.55 27.06 -18.74
C PRO A 28 -18.24 25.64 -19.11
N GLN A 29 -17.01 25.41 -19.59
CA GLN A 29 -16.49 24.07 -19.77
C GLN A 29 -16.54 23.35 -18.44
N LEU A 30 -17.57 22.52 -18.30
CA LEU A 30 -17.73 21.55 -17.22
C LEU A 30 -16.80 20.33 -17.47
N ASP A 31 -15.82 20.47 -18.36
CA ASP A 31 -14.96 19.39 -18.81
C ASP A 31 -13.73 19.15 -17.91
N THR A 32 -13.65 19.85 -16.75
CA THR A 32 -12.49 19.68 -15.86
C THR A 32 -12.73 18.68 -14.73
N LEU A 33 -13.84 17.95 -14.72
CA LEU A 33 -14.17 17.06 -13.60
C LEU A 33 -13.98 15.56 -13.87
N THR A 34 -13.40 15.14 -14.99
CA THR A 34 -13.30 13.69 -15.25
C THR A 34 -12.07 13.28 -16.06
N GLN A 35 -10.92 13.87 -15.81
CA GLN A 35 -9.68 13.19 -16.10
C GLN A 35 -9.14 12.61 -14.79
N ALA A 36 -9.87 11.64 -14.22
CA ALA A 36 -9.25 10.69 -13.31
C ALA A 36 -8.12 10.03 -14.10
N GLU A 37 -6.87 10.36 -13.77
CA GLU A 37 -5.71 9.66 -14.29
C GLU A 37 -6.00 8.15 -14.27
N PRO A 38 -5.71 7.43 -15.36
CA PRO A 38 -6.00 6.00 -15.41
C PRO A 38 -5.28 5.32 -14.25
N ASP A 39 -6.09 4.77 -13.35
CA ASP A 39 -5.64 4.12 -12.14
C ASP A 39 -4.58 3.07 -12.46
N SER A 40 -3.41 3.21 -11.91
CA SER A 40 -2.33 2.25 -12.16
C SER A 40 -2.74 0.85 -11.69
N THR A 41 -2.19 -0.18 -12.35
CA THR A 41 -2.40 -1.57 -11.95
C THR A 41 -2.18 -1.76 -10.45
N ARG A 42 -1.11 -1.16 -9.90
CA ARG A 42 -0.81 -1.20 -8.47
C ARG A 42 -1.88 -0.53 -7.62
N GLN A 43 -2.39 0.64 -8.00
CA GLN A 43 -3.44 1.34 -7.25
C GLN A 43 -4.75 0.53 -7.21
N ARG A 44 -5.13 -0.10 -8.30
CA ARG A 44 -6.30 -1.00 -8.33
C ARG A 44 -6.12 -2.21 -7.41
N ALA A 45 -4.93 -2.83 -7.44
CA ALA A 45 -4.59 -3.93 -6.54
C ALA A 45 -4.58 -3.50 -5.07
N MET A 46 -4.03 -2.32 -4.75
CA MET A 46 -4.03 -1.75 -3.40
C MET A 46 -5.43 -1.56 -2.84
N ARG A 47 -6.40 -1.09 -3.63
CA ARG A 47 -7.79 -0.97 -3.17
C ARG A 47 -8.40 -2.32 -2.81
N ARG A 48 -8.16 -3.36 -3.61
CA ARG A 48 -8.59 -4.71 -3.29
C ARG A 48 -7.94 -5.22 -2.01
N LEU A 49 -6.64 -4.99 -1.85
CA LEU A 49 -5.92 -5.40 -0.65
C LEU A 49 -6.41 -4.66 0.60
N SER A 50 -6.70 -3.37 0.50
CA SER A 50 -7.28 -2.59 1.60
C SER A 50 -8.64 -3.17 2.04
N LEU A 51 -9.49 -3.54 1.08
CA LEU A 51 -10.76 -4.20 1.36
C LEU A 51 -10.55 -5.56 2.02
N ALA A 52 -9.61 -6.36 1.50
CA ALA A 52 -9.23 -7.64 2.07
C ALA A 52 -8.76 -7.51 3.54
N SER A 53 -7.94 -6.50 3.84
CA SER A 53 -7.48 -6.22 5.20
C SER A 53 -8.64 -5.90 6.15
N ALA A 54 -9.61 -5.09 5.70
CA ALA A 54 -10.79 -4.77 6.50
C ALA A 54 -11.65 -6.01 6.81
N TYR A 55 -11.85 -6.90 5.84
CA TYR A 55 -12.55 -8.17 6.07
C TYR A 55 -11.75 -9.11 6.99
N TYR A 56 -10.42 -9.15 6.83
CA TYR A 56 -9.56 -9.93 7.72
C TYR A 56 -9.66 -9.46 9.17
N GLU A 57 -9.66 -8.15 9.43
CA GLU A 57 -9.84 -7.58 10.77
C GLU A 57 -11.21 -7.94 11.39
N GLN A 58 -12.24 -8.08 10.55
CA GLN A 58 -13.58 -8.53 10.95
C GLN A 58 -13.71 -10.06 11.06
N ASN A 59 -12.62 -10.83 10.96
CA ASN A 59 -12.61 -12.29 10.94
C ASN A 59 -13.38 -12.94 9.76
N GLN A 60 -13.69 -12.18 8.71
CA GLN A 60 -14.35 -12.66 7.49
C GLN A 60 -13.30 -13.22 6.52
N ASN A 61 -12.65 -14.33 6.93
CA ASN A 61 -11.46 -14.85 6.25
C ASN A 61 -11.73 -15.27 4.80
N ASP A 62 -12.89 -15.83 4.51
CA ASP A 62 -13.25 -16.27 3.16
C ASP A 62 -13.38 -15.09 2.20
N VAL A 63 -14.03 -14.00 2.64
CA VAL A 63 -14.17 -12.79 1.84
C VAL A 63 -12.81 -12.10 1.69
N ALA A 64 -12.03 -12.00 2.77
CA ALA A 64 -10.68 -11.47 2.72
C ALA A 64 -9.81 -12.22 1.70
N GLN A 65 -9.88 -13.56 1.67
CA GLN A 65 -9.15 -14.37 0.71
C GLN A 65 -9.59 -14.11 -0.74
N GLN A 66 -10.89 -13.93 -1.00
CA GLN A 66 -11.41 -13.59 -2.32
C GLN A 66 -10.86 -12.23 -2.80
N GLU A 67 -10.85 -11.21 -1.93
CA GLU A 67 -10.33 -9.89 -2.27
C GLU A 67 -8.80 -9.89 -2.46
N VAL A 68 -8.06 -10.69 -1.67
CA VAL A 68 -6.61 -10.91 -1.92
C VAL A 68 -6.38 -11.53 -3.29
N ARG A 69 -7.14 -12.57 -3.66
CA ARG A 69 -7.02 -13.18 -4.98
C ARG A 69 -7.34 -12.19 -6.10
N ALA A 70 -8.37 -11.34 -5.93
CA ALA A 70 -8.68 -10.29 -6.88
C ALA A 70 -7.55 -9.26 -6.99
N ALA A 71 -6.89 -8.90 -5.88
CA ALA A 71 -5.69 -8.04 -5.91
C ALA A 71 -4.55 -8.70 -6.70
N LEU A 72 -4.30 -9.99 -6.49
CA LEU A 72 -3.25 -10.75 -7.17
C LEU A 72 -3.54 -11.04 -8.65
N GLN A 73 -4.82 -11.08 -9.06
CA GLN A 73 -5.19 -11.12 -10.47
C GLN A 73 -4.85 -9.80 -11.19
N ILE A 74 -4.97 -8.68 -10.48
CA ILE A 74 -4.62 -7.36 -11.01
C ILE A 74 -3.10 -7.17 -11.03
N ASP A 75 -2.42 -7.49 -9.93
CA ASP A 75 -0.97 -7.39 -9.76
C ASP A 75 -0.39 -8.67 -9.15
N PRO A 76 0.07 -9.62 -9.99
CA PRO A 76 0.62 -10.91 -9.53
C PRO A 76 1.92 -10.79 -8.70
N ASN A 77 2.58 -9.62 -8.73
CA ASN A 77 3.82 -9.37 -8.01
C ASN A 77 3.62 -8.51 -6.75
N TYR A 78 2.41 -8.45 -6.22
CA TYR A 78 2.10 -7.66 -5.05
C TYR A 78 2.48 -8.40 -3.76
N ALA A 79 3.65 -8.10 -3.21
CA ALA A 79 4.22 -8.77 -2.04
C ALA A 79 3.31 -8.69 -0.80
N ASP A 80 2.71 -7.51 -0.51
CA ASP A 80 1.81 -7.35 0.64
C ASP A 80 0.55 -8.20 0.54
N ALA A 81 0.05 -8.43 -0.69
CA ALA A 81 -1.10 -9.31 -0.90
C ALA A 81 -0.77 -10.76 -0.53
N TYR A 82 0.43 -11.24 -0.87
CA TYR A 82 0.90 -12.56 -0.40
C TYR A 82 1.12 -12.60 1.11
N SER A 83 1.60 -11.50 1.72
CA SER A 83 1.73 -11.43 3.18
C SER A 83 0.37 -11.54 3.88
N LEU A 84 -0.65 -10.82 3.41
CA LEU A 84 -2.00 -10.93 3.95
C LEU A 84 -2.59 -12.33 3.71
N LEU A 85 -2.34 -12.93 2.54
CA LEU A 85 -2.76 -14.31 2.26
C LEU A 85 -2.13 -15.29 3.25
N GLY A 86 -0.87 -15.08 3.63
CA GLY A 86 -0.18 -15.84 4.68
C GLY A 86 -0.88 -15.73 6.03
N LEU A 87 -1.27 -14.52 6.43
CA LEU A 87 -2.03 -14.29 7.67
C LEU A 87 -3.41 -14.96 7.64
N ILE A 88 -4.10 -14.91 6.51
CA ILE A 88 -5.40 -15.59 6.32
C ILE A 88 -5.23 -17.11 6.45
N HIS A 89 -4.25 -17.70 5.77
CA HIS A 89 -3.97 -19.14 5.85
C HIS A 89 -3.57 -19.58 7.26
N GLN A 90 -2.81 -18.76 7.99
CA GLN A 90 -2.47 -18.99 9.40
C GLN A 90 -3.75 -19.04 10.26
N ARG A 91 -4.64 -18.06 10.12
CA ARG A 91 -5.89 -17.98 10.88
C ARG A 91 -6.87 -19.11 10.54
N THR A 92 -6.85 -19.61 9.30
CA THR A 92 -7.67 -20.75 8.85
C THR A 92 -6.99 -22.11 9.08
N ASN A 93 -5.93 -22.15 9.89
CA ASN A 93 -5.19 -23.37 10.26
C ASN A 93 -4.63 -24.13 9.05
N ALA A 94 -4.12 -23.41 8.07
CA ALA A 94 -3.45 -23.94 6.88
C ALA A 94 -1.95 -23.59 6.87
N PRO A 95 -1.13 -24.13 7.78
CA PRO A 95 0.24 -23.64 8.01
C PRO A 95 1.18 -23.83 6.81
N VAL A 96 0.99 -24.86 6.00
CA VAL A 96 1.78 -25.07 4.78
C VAL A 96 1.52 -23.94 3.77
N LEU A 97 0.26 -23.59 3.54
CA LEU A 97 -0.12 -22.51 2.64
C LEU A 97 0.32 -21.14 3.20
N ALA A 98 0.24 -20.95 4.51
CA ALA A 98 0.73 -19.75 5.18
C ALA A 98 2.23 -19.56 4.92
N GLN A 99 3.03 -20.60 5.14
CA GLN A 99 4.47 -20.54 4.90
C GLN A 99 4.80 -20.23 3.45
N GLN A 100 4.14 -20.89 2.49
CA GLN A 100 4.35 -20.64 1.05
C GLN A 100 4.01 -19.17 0.69
N SER A 101 2.92 -18.66 1.23
CA SER A 101 2.49 -17.28 0.99
C SER A 101 3.50 -16.28 1.54
N PHE A 102 3.99 -16.45 2.77
CA PHE A 102 5.01 -15.58 3.35
C PHE A 102 6.34 -15.65 2.59
N GLN A 103 6.79 -16.85 2.20
CA GLN A 103 8.01 -17.01 1.41
C GLN A 103 7.89 -16.30 0.05
N LYS A 104 6.74 -16.40 -0.61
CA LYS A 104 6.49 -15.67 -1.86
C LYS A 104 6.49 -14.16 -1.65
N ALA A 105 5.89 -13.67 -0.55
CA ALA A 105 5.92 -12.26 -0.18
C ALA A 105 7.35 -11.75 0.01
N LEU A 106 8.18 -12.47 0.77
CA LEU A 106 9.59 -12.13 1.00
C LEU A 106 10.39 -12.12 -0.29
N GLN A 107 10.21 -13.14 -1.15
CA GLN A 107 10.88 -13.21 -2.45
C GLN A 107 10.58 -11.98 -3.31
N LEU A 108 9.31 -11.59 -3.40
CA LEU A 108 8.90 -10.44 -4.21
C LEU A 108 9.39 -9.12 -3.61
N ALA A 109 9.29 -8.95 -2.29
CA ALA A 109 9.73 -7.74 -1.61
C ALA A 109 11.24 -7.54 -1.70
N SER A 110 12.05 -8.61 -1.65
CA SER A 110 13.51 -8.52 -1.77
C SER A 110 13.98 -8.14 -3.19
N GLN A 111 13.16 -8.38 -4.20
CA GLN A 111 13.46 -8.03 -5.59
C GLN A 111 13.08 -6.57 -5.95
N ALA A 112 12.30 -5.91 -5.11
CA ALA A 112 11.83 -4.55 -5.35
C ALA A 112 12.81 -3.52 -4.78
N PRO A 113 13.38 -2.61 -5.59
CA PRO A 113 14.50 -1.77 -5.17
C PRO A 113 14.14 -0.66 -4.15
N VAL A 114 12.89 -0.51 -3.72
CA VAL A 114 12.46 0.76 -3.06
C VAL A 114 11.62 0.58 -1.78
N ARG A 115 11.35 -0.64 -1.29
CA ARG A 115 10.32 -0.80 -0.24
C ARG A 115 10.80 -1.55 1.01
N SER A 116 11.87 -1.07 1.61
CA SER A 116 12.41 -1.64 2.85
C SER A 116 11.40 -1.65 4.01
N ALA A 117 10.56 -0.63 4.12
CA ALA A 117 9.51 -0.58 5.15
C ALA A 117 8.45 -1.68 4.96
N GLU A 118 8.04 -1.98 3.72
CA GLU A 118 7.13 -3.08 3.40
C GLU A 118 7.78 -4.43 3.70
N LEU A 119 9.05 -4.59 3.33
CA LEU A 119 9.81 -5.80 3.66
C LEU A 119 9.85 -6.04 5.16
N GLY A 120 10.06 -5.00 5.98
CA GLY A 120 10.01 -5.09 7.44
C GLY A 120 8.66 -5.58 7.96
N ALA A 121 7.55 -5.10 7.39
CA ALA A 121 6.21 -5.56 7.76
C ALA A 121 5.96 -7.02 7.40
N ILE A 122 6.41 -7.45 6.22
CA ILE A 122 6.32 -8.85 5.77
C ILE A 122 7.15 -9.76 6.67
N GLN A 123 8.39 -9.36 7.00
CA GLN A 123 9.28 -10.09 7.92
C GLN A 123 8.66 -10.22 9.31
N HIS A 124 8.04 -9.16 9.84
CA HIS A 124 7.31 -9.21 11.11
C HIS A 124 6.16 -10.23 11.08
N ASN A 125 5.34 -10.21 10.03
CA ASN A 125 4.20 -11.13 9.90
C ASN A 125 4.66 -12.59 9.78
N TYR A 126 5.72 -12.84 9.01
CA TYR A 126 6.29 -14.18 8.90
C TYR A 126 6.94 -14.64 10.21
N ALA A 127 7.64 -13.76 10.92
CA ALA A 127 8.21 -14.05 12.24
C ALA A 127 7.12 -14.45 13.24
N TRP A 128 6.00 -13.74 13.25
CA TRP A 128 4.86 -14.08 14.09
C TRP A 128 4.32 -15.48 13.78
N PHE A 129 4.12 -15.79 12.50
CA PHE A 129 3.74 -17.14 12.05
C PHE A 129 4.73 -18.21 12.53
N LEU A 130 6.03 -17.98 12.36
CA LEU A 130 7.05 -18.93 12.80
C LEU A 130 7.03 -19.16 14.32
N CYS A 131 6.81 -18.08 15.08
CA CYS A 131 6.64 -18.15 16.53
C CYS A 131 5.45 -19.03 16.94
N GLU A 132 4.32 -18.88 16.27
CA GLU A 132 3.14 -19.72 16.53
C GLU A 132 3.36 -21.19 16.15
N GLN A 133 4.23 -21.46 15.19
CA GLN A 133 4.68 -22.81 14.83
C GLN A 133 5.79 -23.36 15.76
N ASN A 134 6.12 -22.67 16.86
CA ASN A 134 7.21 -22.98 17.79
C ASN A 134 8.61 -22.99 17.14
N ARG A 135 8.79 -22.33 16.01
CA ARG A 135 10.06 -22.16 15.30
C ARG A 135 10.76 -20.88 15.78
N PHE A 136 11.09 -20.86 17.07
CA PHE A 136 11.48 -19.66 17.80
C PHE A 136 12.74 -18.97 17.28
N ASP A 137 13.79 -19.75 16.95
CA ASP A 137 15.05 -19.19 16.42
C ASP A 137 14.80 -18.48 15.09
N GLN A 138 14.08 -19.13 14.19
CA GLN A 138 13.74 -18.54 12.89
C GLN A 138 12.82 -17.32 13.03
N ALA A 139 11.92 -17.33 13.99
CA ALA A 139 11.09 -16.16 14.30
C ALA A 139 11.95 -14.98 14.77
N GLN A 140 12.93 -15.23 15.64
CA GLN A 140 13.84 -14.22 16.14
C GLN A 140 14.67 -13.59 15.01
N ASP A 141 15.19 -14.41 14.09
CA ASP A 141 15.94 -13.93 12.92
C ASP A 141 15.08 -13.02 12.04
N GLN A 142 13.83 -13.40 11.76
CA GLN A 142 12.93 -12.59 10.95
C GLN A 142 12.52 -11.30 11.66
N PHE A 143 12.29 -11.32 12.97
CA PHE A 143 12.03 -10.09 13.75
C PHE A 143 13.24 -9.15 13.74
N ALA A 144 14.45 -9.66 13.88
CA ALA A 144 15.68 -8.87 13.81
C ALA A 144 15.85 -8.22 12.44
N GLN A 145 15.58 -8.97 11.36
CA GLN A 145 15.60 -8.45 10.01
C GLN A 145 14.54 -7.34 9.82
N ALA A 146 13.32 -7.51 10.35
CA ALA A 146 12.27 -6.49 10.28
C ALA A 146 12.72 -5.18 10.94
N LEU A 147 13.32 -5.25 12.13
CA LEU A 147 13.81 -4.08 12.87
C LEU A 147 14.99 -3.38 12.17
N SER A 148 15.75 -4.09 11.34
CA SER A 148 16.88 -3.53 10.60
C SER A 148 16.45 -2.80 9.33
N GLN A 149 15.17 -2.90 8.90
CA GLN A 149 14.72 -2.29 7.66
C GLN A 149 14.60 -0.76 7.80
N PRO A 150 15.21 0.02 6.91
CA PRO A 150 15.06 1.47 6.90
C PRO A 150 13.59 1.89 6.75
N GLY A 151 13.14 2.82 7.59
CA GLY A 151 11.78 3.36 7.55
C GLY A 151 10.68 2.44 8.07
N TYR A 152 11.03 1.30 8.68
CA TYR A 152 10.05 0.41 9.30
C TYR A 152 9.41 1.06 10.54
N ALA A 153 8.13 1.41 10.45
CA ALA A 153 7.42 2.20 11.46
C ALA A 153 6.90 1.39 12.66
N SER A 154 6.87 0.04 12.58
CA SER A 154 6.22 -0.80 13.59
C SER A 154 7.21 -1.46 14.56
N ALA A 155 8.33 -0.83 14.87
CA ALA A 155 9.37 -1.38 15.75
C ALA A 155 8.82 -1.74 17.14
N ASP A 156 7.98 -0.90 17.75
CA ASP A 156 7.38 -1.18 19.07
C ASP A 156 6.48 -2.42 19.05
N LYS A 157 5.68 -2.59 17.99
CA LYS A 157 4.85 -3.79 17.80
C LYS A 157 5.74 -5.03 17.68
N THR A 158 6.84 -4.94 16.93
CA THR A 158 7.78 -6.03 16.76
C THR A 158 8.47 -6.40 18.07
N ASN A 159 8.91 -5.43 18.87
CA ASN A 159 9.52 -5.68 20.16
C ASN A 159 8.56 -6.39 21.13
N LYS A 160 7.27 -6.02 21.15
CA LYS A 160 6.24 -6.72 21.91
C LYS A 160 6.05 -8.16 21.43
N ALA A 161 6.06 -8.40 20.13
CA ALA A 161 5.96 -9.74 19.54
C ALA A 161 7.18 -10.61 19.89
N ILE A 162 8.38 -10.05 19.88
CA ILE A 162 9.61 -10.72 20.33
C ILE A 162 9.50 -11.16 21.79
N ALA A 163 9.06 -10.25 22.68
CA ALA A 163 8.90 -10.56 24.09
C ALA A 163 7.91 -11.72 24.32
N PHE A 164 6.77 -11.67 23.64
CA PHE A 164 5.76 -12.74 23.68
C PHE A 164 6.33 -14.07 23.17
N CYS A 165 7.06 -14.03 22.04
CA CYS A 165 7.65 -15.23 21.45
C CYS A 165 8.71 -15.88 22.36
N LYS A 166 9.55 -15.08 23.02
CA LYS A 166 10.51 -15.56 24.02
C LYS A 166 9.83 -16.22 25.22
N GLN A 167 8.73 -15.62 25.69
CA GLN A 167 7.95 -16.21 26.80
C GLN A 167 7.37 -17.57 26.39
N ARG A 168 6.81 -17.70 25.19
CA ARG A 168 6.34 -19.00 24.65
C ARG A 168 7.44 -20.03 24.56
N ALA A 169 8.61 -19.67 24.05
CA ALA A 169 9.74 -20.55 23.95
C ALA A 169 10.13 -21.13 25.31
N ALA A 170 10.24 -20.29 26.35
CA ALA A 170 10.55 -20.70 27.69
C ALA A 170 9.51 -21.66 28.29
N GLN A 171 8.22 -21.43 28.01
CA GLN A 171 7.13 -22.32 28.47
C GLN A 171 7.18 -23.69 27.79
N THR A 172 7.56 -23.73 26.50
CA THR A 172 7.68 -24.98 25.74
C THR A 172 8.87 -25.81 26.27
N ASP A 173 10.00 -25.17 26.54
CA ASP A 173 11.21 -25.83 27.07
C ASP A 173 10.97 -26.40 28.49
N THR A 174 10.28 -25.67 29.37
CA THR A 174 9.93 -26.18 30.71
C THR A 174 8.99 -27.38 30.66
N ARG A 175 8.07 -27.42 29.68
CA ARG A 175 7.15 -28.55 29.51
C ARG A 175 7.90 -29.81 29.06
N HIS A 176 8.87 -29.67 28.14
CA HIS A 176 9.68 -30.80 27.66
C HIS A 176 10.61 -31.35 28.73
N ARG A 177 11.07 -30.56 29.69
CA ARG A 177 11.93 -31.01 30.79
C ARG A 177 11.18 -31.75 31.90
N ASN A 178 9.88 -31.62 31.99
CA ASN A 178 9.03 -32.20 33.02
C ASN A 178 8.32 -33.51 32.58
N HIS A 179 8.61 -33.99 31.35
CA HIS A 179 8.16 -35.25 30.79
C HIS A 179 9.36 -36.16 30.46
#